data_0b3bc3532a76354979c23abd98bc2d17
#
_entry.id   0b3bc3532a76354979c23abd98bc2d17
#
_cell.length_a   1.000
_cell.length_b   1.000
_cell.length_c   1.000
_cell.angle_alpha   90.00
_cell.angle_beta   90.00
_cell.angle_gamma   90.00
#
_symmetry.space_group_name_H-M   'P 1'
#
loop_
_entity.id
_entity.type
_entity.pdbx_description
1 polymer ?
#
loop_
_entity_poly.entity_id
_entity_poly.type
_entity_poly.pdbx_seq_one_letter_code
_entity_poly.pdbx_strand_id
1 'polypeptide(L)'
;MTEFIFGGSKITVDGDCSHEIKRYFFLGRKATTDLDSILKSRDIVLLTKFCLMKALVFPVVMYGCESWTIKKAEHQRTDAFELWSWRRLLRVPWTARRSNQSILKEISPEYSLEGLMLKLKLQYSGHFMQRADLFKKNPDAGKDRRREEKETTKDEMVGWHHRLDGHEFE
;
A
#
# COMPACT_ATOMS: atom_id res chain seq x y z
N MET A 1 0.95 11.89 -24.60
CA MET A 1 0.52 11.15 -23.39
C MET A 1 1.05 11.93 -22.20
N THR A 2 0.20 12.57 -21.45
CA THR A 2 0.61 13.28 -20.22
C THR A 2 0.53 12.28 -19.07
N GLU A 3 1.70 11.81 -18.64
CA GLU A 3 1.88 10.96 -17.47
C GLU A 3 2.23 11.86 -16.29
N PHE A 4 1.59 11.64 -15.17
CA PHE A 4 1.82 12.41 -13.95
C PHE A 4 2.21 11.44 -12.82
N ILE A 5 3.25 11.76 -12.07
CA ILE A 5 3.67 10.97 -10.91
C ILE A 5 3.25 11.73 -9.65
N PHE A 6 2.40 11.12 -8.84
CA PHE A 6 1.95 11.66 -7.57
C PHE A 6 2.11 10.61 -6.45
N GLY A 7 2.77 10.98 -5.37
CA GLY A 7 2.98 10.07 -4.23
C GLY A 7 3.69 8.75 -4.59
N GLY A 8 4.52 8.75 -5.65
CA GLY A 8 5.18 7.54 -6.15
C GLY A 8 4.32 6.66 -7.05
N SER A 9 3.06 7.03 -7.31
CA SER A 9 2.15 6.35 -8.24
C SER A 9 2.05 7.11 -9.56
N LYS A 10 2.07 6.37 -10.67
CA LYS A 10 1.93 6.89 -12.03
C LYS A 10 0.45 6.97 -12.40
N ILE A 11 -0.04 8.18 -12.60
CA ILE A 11 -1.42 8.42 -13.02
C ILE A 11 -1.41 8.69 -14.52
N THR A 12 -2.19 7.92 -15.28
CA THR A 12 -2.42 8.12 -16.72
C THR A 12 -3.78 8.76 -16.96
N VAL A 13 -3.91 9.56 -18.00
CA VAL A 13 -5.17 10.21 -18.38
C VAL A 13 -6.28 9.20 -18.61
N ASP A 14 -5.93 8.00 -19.12
CA ASP A 14 -6.87 6.93 -19.42
C ASP A 14 -7.35 6.16 -18.16
N GLY A 15 -6.84 6.50 -16.96
CA GLY A 15 -7.17 5.78 -15.71
C GLY A 15 -6.70 4.33 -15.69
N ASP A 16 -5.78 3.93 -16.61
CA ASP A 16 -5.26 2.57 -16.67
C ASP A 16 -4.17 2.33 -15.63
N CYS A 17 -4.48 1.54 -14.62
CA CYS A 17 -3.58 1.19 -13.53
C CYS A 17 -2.75 -0.07 -13.81
N SER A 18 -2.88 -0.70 -14.99
CA SER A 18 -2.20 -1.97 -15.30
C SER A 18 -0.68 -1.90 -15.16
N HIS A 19 -0.08 -0.76 -15.51
CA HIS A 19 1.36 -0.54 -15.39
C HIS A 19 1.81 -0.48 -13.92
N GLU A 20 1.07 0.26 -13.09
CA GLU A 20 1.31 0.38 -11.66
C GLU A 20 1.16 -0.97 -10.96
N ILE A 21 0.09 -1.71 -11.26
CA ILE A 21 -0.16 -3.05 -10.71
C ILE A 21 1.02 -3.99 -11.03
N LYS A 22 1.51 -3.99 -12.27
CA LYS A 22 2.69 -4.78 -12.66
C LYS A 22 3.94 -4.37 -11.90
N ARG A 23 4.15 -3.07 -11.70
CA ARG A 23 5.30 -2.53 -10.97
C ARG A 23 5.28 -2.98 -9.51
N TYR A 24 4.14 -2.88 -8.82
CA TYR A 24 4.03 -3.29 -7.42
C TYR A 24 4.13 -4.81 -7.25
N PHE A 25 3.62 -5.60 -8.18
CA PHE A 25 3.87 -7.05 -8.17
C PHE A 25 5.34 -7.40 -8.38
N PHE A 26 6.05 -6.65 -9.22
CA PHE A 26 7.49 -6.82 -9.38
C PHE A 26 8.24 -6.48 -8.08
N LEU A 27 7.89 -5.37 -7.43
CA LEU A 27 8.46 -4.98 -6.13
C LEU A 27 8.15 -6.02 -5.05
N GLY A 28 6.93 -6.54 -5.00
CA GLY A 28 6.54 -7.62 -4.09
C GLY A 28 7.33 -8.90 -4.31
N ARG A 29 7.61 -9.26 -5.57
CA ARG A 29 8.49 -10.40 -5.89
C ARG A 29 9.92 -10.16 -5.40
N LYS A 30 10.44 -8.97 -5.59
CA LYS A 30 11.76 -8.58 -5.09
C LYS A 30 11.81 -8.68 -3.58
N ALA A 31 10.87 -8.06 -2.86
CA ALA A 31 10.77 -8.15 -1.40
C ALA A 31 10.67 -9.62 -0.92
N THR A 32 9.89 -10.47 -1.60
CA THR A 32 9.82 -11.90 -1.28
C THR A 32 11.17 -12.59 -1.49
N THR A 33 11.93 -12.19 -2.51
CA THR A 33 13.26 -12.76 -2.78
C THR A 33 14.27 -12.32 -1.73
N ASP A 34 14.19 -11.09 -1.26
CA ASP A 34 15.06 -10.57 -0.19
C ASP A 34 14.81 -11.32 1.13
N LEU A 35 13.59 -11.83 1.34
CA LEU A 35 13.24 -12.68 2.48
C LEU A 35 13.60 -14.17 2.30
N ASP A 36 14.21 -14.56 1.19
CA ASP A 36 14.41 -15.98 0.81
C ASP A 36 15.23 -16.78 1.84
N SER A 37 16.22 -16.14 2.48
CA SER A 37 17.01 -16.74 3.55
C SER A 37 16.14 -17.15 4.75
N ILE A 38 15.22 -16.28 5.14
CA ILE A 38 14.27 -16.51 6.23
C ILE A 38 13.23 -17.56 5.82
N LEU A 39 12.67 -17.42 4.63
CA LEU A 39 11.67 -18.36 4.11
C LEU A 39 12.25 -19.79 3.94
N LYS A 40 13.54 -19.91 3.64
CA LYS A 40 14.26 -21.19 3.51
C LYS A 40 14.75 -21.74 4.84
N SER A 41 14.85 -20.99 5.91
CA SER A 41 15.26 -21.50 7.22
C SER A 41 14.33 -22.60 7.70
N ARG A 42 14.88 -23.66 8.30
CA ARG A 42 14.12 -24.76 8.92
C ARG A 42 13.71 -24.44 10.35
N ASP A 43 14.45 -23.54 10.99
CA ASP A 43 14.27 -23.20 12.40
C ASP A 43 13.06 -22.26 12.63
N ILE A 44 12.59 -21.62 11.57
CA ILE A 44 11.45 -20.70 11.62
C ILE A 44 10.17 -21.44 11.26
N VAL A 45 9.21 -21.43 12.18
CA VAL A 45 7.91 -22.06 11.98
C VAL A 45 7.10 -21.39 10.85
N LEU A 46 6.25 -22.17 10.20
CA LEU A 46 5.47 -21.74 9.05
C LEU A 46 4.60 -20.52 9.36
N LEU A 47 4.00 -20.47 10.55
CA LEU A 47 3.16 -19.35 10.98
C LEU A 47 3.94 -18.01 10.99
N THR A 48 5.17 -18.02 11.52
CA THR A 48 6.02 -16.82 11.53
C THR A 48 6.34 -16.36 10.11
N LYS A 49 6.66 -17.29 9.21
CA LYS A 49 6.89 -16.98 7.78
C LYS A 49 5.65 -16.38 7.12
N PHE A 50 4.48 -16.90 7.43
CA PHE A 50 3.20 -16.38 6.96
C PHE A 50 2.96 -14.95 7.46
N CYS A 51 3.19 -14.69 8.75
CA CYS A 51 3.09 -13.34 9.33
C CYS A 51 4.07 -12.36 8.66
N LEU A 52 5.31 -12.79 8.40
CA LEU A 52 6.30 -11.96 7.70
C LEU A 52 5.87 -11.62 6.28
N MET A 53 5.33 -12.58 5.53
CA MET A 53 4.80 -12.32 4.19
C MET A 53 3.66 -11.30 4.23
N LYS A 54 2.72 -11.44 5.16
CA LYS A 54 1.61 -10.49 5.36
C LYS A 54 2.08 -9.11 5.79
N ALA A 55 3.08 -9.02 6.66
CA ALA A 55 3.55 -7.76 7.23
C ALA A 55 4.51 -6.99 6.31
N LEU A 56 5.32 -7.67 5.51
CA LEU A 56 6.40 -7.04 4.73
C LEU A 56 6.13 -7.04 3.23
N VAL A 57 5.56 -8.11 2.68
CA VAL A 57 5.37 -8.22 1.22
C VAL A 57 4.03 -7.66 0.77
N PHE A 58 2.94 -8.02 1.46
CA PHE A 58 1.61 -7.60 1.04
C PHE A 58 1.41 -6.08 1.07
N PRO A 59 1.89 -5.32 2.07
CA PRO A 59 1.78 -3.86 2.04
C PRO A 59 2.50 -3.22 0.85
N VAL A 60 3.64 -3.77 0.43
CA VAL A 60 4.34 -3.31 -0.78
C VAL A 60 3.49 -3.51 -2.03
N VAL A 61 2.84 -4.66 -2.14
CA VAL A 61 1.99 -5.00 -3.31
C VAL A 61 0.70 -4.21 -3.32
N MET A 62 0.11 -3.95 -2.15
CA MET A 62 -1.17 -3.26 -2.00
C MET A 62 -1.02 -1.73 -1.93
N TYR A 63 0.18 -1.19 -1.99
CA TYR A 63 0.39 0.25 -1.89
C TYR A 63 -0.35 1.01 -2.99
N GLY A 64 -1.24 1.93 -2.59
CA GLY A 64 -2.05 2.73 -3.51
C GLY A 64 -3.19 1.97 -4.22
N CYS A 65 -3.47 0.71 -3.82
CA CYS A 65 -4.50 -0.11 -4.47
C CYS A 65 -5.91 0.46 -4.35
N GLU A 66 -6.14 1.40 -3.43
CA GLU A 66 -7.40 2.09 -3.24
C GLU A 66 -7.85 2.84 -4.49
N SER A 67 -6.88 3.41 -5.22
CA SER A 67 -7.12 4.18 -6.44
C SER A 67 -7.18 3.33 -7.72
N TRP A 68 -6.81 2.04 -7.65
CA TRP A 68 -6.69 1.22 -8.85
C TRP A 68 -8.05 0.78 -9.41
N THR A 69 -8.23 0.93 -10.70
CA THR A 69 -9.31 0.29 -11.44
C THR A 69 -8.86 -1.10 -11.86
N ILE A 70 -9.31 -2.14 -11.15
CA ILE A 70 -8.89 -3.52 -11.39
C ILE A 70 -9.74 -4.13 -12.50
N LYS A 71 -9.10 -4.51 -13.60
CA LYS A 71 -9.71 -5.22 -14.73
C LYS A 71 -9.58 -6.74 -14.52
N LYS A 72 -10.32 -7.53 -15.26
CA LYS A 72 -10.29 -9.01 -15.18
C LYS A 72 -8.87 -9.60 -15.32
N ALA A 73 -8.04 -9.03 -16.17
CA ALA A 73 -6.66 -9.47 -16.33
C ALA A 73 -5.78 -9.22 -15.10
N GLU A 74 -6.06 -8.16 -14.35
CA GLU A 74 -5.36 -7.83 -13.12
C GLU A 74 -5.77 -8.77 -11.97
N HIS A 75 -7.02 -9.20 -11.89
CA HIS A 75 -7.46 -10.24 -10.95
C HIS A 75 -6.65 -11.52 -11.14
N GLN A 76 -6.50 -11.99 -12.38
CA GLN A 76 -5.69 -13.17 -12.69
C GLN A 76 -4.22 -13.00 -12.29
N ARG A 77 -3.66 -11.80 -12.44
CA ARG A 77 -2.29 -11.51 -12.00
C ARG A 77 -2.14 -11.49 -10.49
N THR A 78 -3.15 -10.98 -9.78
CA THR A 78 -3.21 -10.98 -8.31
C THR A 78 -3.22 -12.40 -7.79
N ASP A 79 -4.08 -13.25 -8.32
CA ASP A 79 -4.17 -14.67 -7.97
C ASP A 79 -2.85 -15.41 -8.27
N ALA A 80 -2.26 -15.15 -9.43
CA ALA A 80 -0.99 -15.76 -9.82
C ALA A 80 0.16 -15.31 -8.90
N PHE A 81 0.19 -14.04 -8.49
CA PHE A 81 1.18 -13.55 -7.53
C PHE A 81 0.98 -14.17 -6.15
N GLU A 82 -0.25 -14.25 -5.67
CA GLU A 82 -0.59 -14.84 -4.38
C GLU A 82 -0.16 -16.31 -4.33
N LEU A 83 -0.55 -17.10 -5.33
CA LEU A 83 -0.16 -18.51 -5.44
C LEU A 83 1.35 -18.68 -5.54
N TRP A 84 2.04 -17.84 -6.30
CA TRP A 84 3.49 -17.87 -6.41
C TRP A 84 4.14 -17.61 -5.04
N SER A 85 3.63 -16.65 -4.28
CA SER A 85 4.11 -16.30 -2.94
C SER A 85 3.94 -17.47 -1.96
N TRP A 86 2.77 -18.11 -1.97
CA TRP A 86 2.49 -19.26 -1.11
C TRP A 86 3.31 -20.50 -1.48
N ARG A 87 3.49 -20.77 -2.77
CA ARG A 87 4.38 -21.87 -3.21
C ARG A 87 5.81 -21.65 -2.74
N ARG A 88 6.30 -20.42 -2.80
CA ARG A 88 7.64 -20.09 -2.34
C ARG A 88 7.78 -20.25 -0.83
N LEU A 89 6.79 -19.83 -0.06
CA LEU A 89 6.73 -20.00 1.39
C LEU A 89 6.71 -21.48 1.79
N LEU A 90 5.90 -22.30 1.11
CA LEU A 90 5.82 -23.76 1.33
C LEU A 90 6.97 -24.55 0.68
N ARG A 91 7.86 -23.89 -0.07
CA ARG A 91 8.96 -24.53 -0.83
C ARG A 91 8.49 -25.56 -1.84
N VAL A 92 7.33 -25.32 -2.43
CA VAL A 92 6.76 -26.21 -3.46
C VAL A 92 7.23 -25.72 -4.82
N PRO A 93 8.13 -26.45 -5.52
CA PRO A 93 8.57 -26.06 -6.85
C PRO A 93 7.42 -26.17 -7.85
N TRP A 94 7.50 -25.41 -8.94
CA TRP A 94 6.51 -25.46 -10.02
C TRP A 94 6.37 -26.85 -10.65
N THR A 95 7.46 -27.62 -10.65
CA THR A 95 7.49 -28.98 -11.15
C THR A 95 6.72 -29.98 -10.27
N ALA A 96 6.46 -29.64 -9.02
CA ALA A 96 5.66 -30.46 -8.14
C ALA A 96 4.19 -30.43 -8.62
N ARG A 97 3.61 -31.61 -8.85
CA ARG A 97 2.22 -31.77 -9.31
C ARG A 97 1.18 -31.51 -8.21
N ARG A 98 1.42 -30.47 -7.36
CA ARG A 98 0.47 -30.05 -6.33
C ARG A 98 -0.52 -29.05 -6.91
N SER A 99 -1.82 -29.28 -6.69
CA SER A 99 -2.87 -28.37 -7.13
C SER A 99 -2.85 -27.05 -6.34
N ASN A 100 -3.32 -25.99 -6.96
CA ASN A 100 -3.45 -24.68 -6.30
C ASN A 100 -4.38 -24.73 -5.08
N GLN A 101 -5.46 -25.53 -5.19
CA GLN A 101 -6.38 -25.74 -4.08
C GLN A 101 -5.72 -26.42 -2.87
N SER A 102 -4.80 -27.37 -3.09
CA SER A 102 -4.02 -27.99 -2.01
C SER A 102 -3.11 -27.00 -1.31
N ILE A 103 -2.49 -26.08 -2.05
CA ILE A 103 -1.67 -24.99 -1.49
C ILE A 103 -2.51 -24.06 -0.62
N LEU A 104 -3.65 -23.59 -1.14
CA LEU A 104 -4.54 -22.69 -0.42
C LEU A 104 -5.14 -23.33 0.83
N LYS A 105 -5.49 -24.62 0.79
CA LYS A 105 -5.96 -25.36 1.98
C LYS A 105 -4.92 -25.44 3.08
N GLU A 106 -3.65 -25.61 2.73
CA GLU A 106 -2.56 -25.73 3.70
C GLU A 106 -2.26 -24.37 4.38
N ILE A 107 -2.32 -23.28 3.62
CA ILE A 107 -2.11 -21.93 4.14
C ILE A 107 -3.37 -21.43 4.85
N SER A 108 -4.57 -21.80 4.35
CA SER A 108 -5.87 -21.33 4.84
C SER A 108 -5.88 -19.84 5.14
N PRO A 109 -5.56 -18.95 4.17
CA PRO A 109 -5.50 -17.53 4.42
C PRO A 109 -6.91 -17.04 4.79
N GLU A 110 -7.01 -16.22 5.84
CA GLU A 110 -8.27 -15.61 6.27
C GLU A 110 -8.93 -14.80 5.15
N TYR A 111 -8.10 -14.10 4.39
CA TYR A 111 -8.51 -13.36 3.19
C TYR A 111 -7.51 -13.59 2.07
N SER A 112 -8.00 -13.70 0.84
CA SER A 112 -7.14 -13.62 -0.35
C SER A 112 -6.53 -12.22 -0.48
N LEU A 113 -5.45 -12.10 -1.24
CA LEU A 113 -4.82 -10.80 -1.52
C LEU A 113 -5.82 -9.83 -2.14
N GLU A 114 -6.66 -10.32 -3.04
CA GLU A 114 -7.75 -9.54 -3.66
C GLU A 114 -8.77 -9.08 -2.60
N GLY A 115 -9.15 -9.95 -1.67
CA GLY A 115 -10.06 -9.61 -0.57
C GLY A 115 -9.49 -8.53 0.34
N LEU A 116 -8.18 -8.54 0.60
CA LEU A 116 -7.49 -7.49 1.35
C LEU A 116 -7.49 -6.16 0.59
N MET A 117 -7.21 -6.18 -0.72
CA MET A 117 -7.28 -4.98 -1.57
C MET A 117 -8.69 -4.39 -1.60
N LEU A 118 -9.71 -5.22 -1.70
CA LEU A 118 -11.12 -4.78 -1.67
C LEU A 118 -11.47 -4.15 -0.31
N LYS A 119 -11.03 -4.76 0.79
CA LYS A 119 -11.21 -4.22 2.14
C LYS A 119 -10.61 -2.82 2.27
N LEU A 120 -9.37 -2.61 1.79
CA LEU A 120 -8.73 -1.30 1.81
C LEU A 120 -9.50 -0.27 0.98
N LYS A 121 -9.99 -0.64 -0.20
CA LYS A 121 -10.82 0.23 -1.04
C LYS A 121 -12.11 0.65 -0.33
N LEU A 122 -12.80 -0.29 0.30
CA LEU A 122 -14.03 0.00 1.04
C LEU A 122 -13.77 0.91 2.24
N GLN A 123 -12.68 0.69 2.98
CA GLN A 123 -12.27 1.57 4.07
C GLN A 123 -11.99 2.98 3.58
N TYR A 124 -11.22 3.13 2.52
CA TYR A 124 -10.91 4.42 1.91
C TYR A 124 -12.19 5.15 1.45
N SER A 125 -13.07 4.44 0.72
CA SER A 125 -14.35 4.99 0.27
C SER A 125 -15.23 5.43 1.44
N GLY A 126 -15.28 4.64 2.52
CA GLY A 126 -16.02 4.99 3.73
C GLY A 126 -15.49 6.27 4.38
N HIS A 127 -14.18 6.42 4.51
CA HIS A 127 -13.56 7.65 5.03
C HIS A 127 -13.82 8.86 4.13
N PHE A 128 -13.77 8.66 2.81
CA PHE A 128 -14.05 9.73 1.85
C PHE A 128 -15.50 10.22 1.96
N MET A 129 -16.47 9.30 2.06
CA MET A 129 -17.89 9.63 2.20
C MET A 129 -18.17 10.37 3.52
N GLN A 130 -17.59 9.91 4.63
CA GLN A 130 -17.71 10.60 5.92
C GLN A 130 -17.16 12.03 5.85
N ARG A 131 -16.02 12.25 5.18
CA ARG A 131 -15.48 13.59 4.98
C ARG A 131 -16.37 14.46 4.10
N ALA A 132 -16.91 13.90 3.02
CA ALA A 132 -17.82 14.63 2.13
C ALA A 132 -19.09 15.09 2.88
N ASP A 133 -19.64 14.24 3.77
CA ASP A 133 -20.80 14.60 4.59
C ASP A 133 -20.47 15.65 5.64
N LEU A 134 -19.27 15.63 6.22
CA LEU A 134 -18.80 16.70 7.12
C LEU A 134 -18.67 18.05 6.40
N PHE A 135 -18.15 18.06 5.17
CA PHE A 135 -18.09 19.30 4.35
C PHE A 135 -19.47 19.81 3.97
N LYS A 136 -20.44 18.93 3.71
CA LYS A 136 -21.83 19.34 3.47
C LYS A 136 -22.50 19.93 4.72
N LYS A 137 -22.21 19.36 5.89
CA LYS A 137 -22.78 19.86 7.17
C LYS A 137 -22.11 21.15 7.65
N ASN A 138 -20.86 21.39 7.31
CA ASN A 138 -20.10 22.56 7.78
C ASN A 138 -19.16 23.07 6.67
N PRO A 139 -19.69 23.82 5.66
CA PRO A 139 -18.90 24.28 4.52
C PRO A 139 -17.76 25.24 4.92
N ASP A 140 -17.80 25.82 6.10
CA ASP A 140 -16.77 26.74 6.63
C ASP A 140 -15.66 26.02 7.44
N ALA A 141 -15.85 24.78 7.83
CA ALA A 141 -14.84 24.03 8.59
C ALA A 141 -13.48 23.87 7.85
N GLY A 142 -13.50 23.95 6.52
CA GLY A 142 -12.29 23.94 5.71
C GLY A 142 -11.56 25.28 5.64
N LYS A 143 -12.27 26.40 5.90
CA LYS A 143 -11.70 27.74 5.92
C LYS A 143 -11.00 28.04 7.23
N ASP A 144 -11.55 27.58 8.35
CA ASP A 144 -10.95 27.78 9.69
C ASP A 144 -9.62 27.05 9.82
N ARG A 145 -9.52 25.77 9.38
CA ARG A 145 -8.23 25.06 9.41
C ARG A 145 -7.14 25.73 8.57
N ARG A 146 -7.48 26.27 7.38
CA ARG A 146 -6.52 27.02 6.56
C ARG A 146 -6.14 28.36 7.18
N ARG A 147 -6.99 28.91 8.02
CA ARG A 147 -6.71 30.14 8.73
C ARG A 147 -5.79 29.89 9.92
N GLU A 148 -6.04 28.85 10.69
CA GLU A 148 -5.18 28.41 11.79
C GLU A 148 -3.78 28.00 11.29
N GLU A 149 -3.66 27.23 10.19
CA GLU A 149 -2.36 26.90 9.59
C GLU A 149 -1.58 28.13 9.09
N LYS A 150 -2.27 29.15 8.58
CA LYS A 150 -1.62 30.39 8.15
C LYS A 150 -1.24 31.30 9.31
N GLU A 151 -1.99 31.29 10.40
CA GLU A 151 -1.66 32.04 11.62
C GLU A 151 -0.49 31.39 12.35
N THR A 152 -0.46 30.08 12.53
CA THR A 152 0.69 29.36 13.14
C THR A 152 1.97 29.52 12.33
N THR A 153 1.91 29.47 11.00
CA THR A 153 3.10 29.70 10.14
C THR A 153 3.60 31.13 10.20
N LYS A 154 2.69 32.12 10.40
CA LYS A 154 3.05 33.52 10.58
C LYS A 154 3.72 33.76 11.93
N ASP A 155 3.20 33.19 13.00
CA ASP A 155 3.74 33.33 14.34
C ASP A 155 5.10 32.64 14.48
N GLU A 156 5.30 31.49 13.82
CA GLU A 156 6.60 30.85 13.73
C GLU A 156 7.62 31.68 12.96
N MET A 157 7.24 32.30 11.83
CA MET A 157 8.15 33.16 11.06
C MET A 157 8.54 34.45 11.83
N VAL A 158 7.62 35.05 12.57
CA VAL A 158 7.89 36.24 13.38
C VAL A 158 8.82 35.87 14.55
N GLY A 159 8.63 34.70 15.17
CA GLY A 159 9.51 34.19 16.22
C GLY A 159 10.94 33.89 15.76
N TRP A 160 11.15 33.59 14.48
CA TRP A 160 12.48 33.41 13.89
C TRP A 160 13.22 34.73 13.63
N HIS A 161 12.51 35.78 13.17
CA HIS A 161 13.11 37.10 12.98
C HIS A 161 13.57 37.72 14.30
N HIS A 162 12.79 37.63 15.36
CA HIS A 162 13.20 38.15 16.69
C HIS A 162 14.37 37.43 17.31
N ARG A 163 14.71 36.20 16.86
CA ARG A 163 15.84 35.40 17.37
C ARG A 163 17.15 35.70 16.63
N LEU A 164 17.07 36.30 15.45
CA LEU A 164 18.24 36.68 14.65
C LEU A 164 18.77 38.07 14.98
N ASP A 165 17.91 38.98 15.50
CA ASP A 165 18.29 40.34 15.85
C ASP A 165 18.91 40.46 17.28
N GLY A 166 19.00 39.35 18.03
CA GLY A 166 19.51 39.28 19.40
C GLY A 166 20.95 38.83 19.56
N HIS A 167 21.69 38.60 18.50
CA HIS A 167 23.14 38.32 18.56
C HIS A 167 23.95 39.49 18.01
N GLU A 168 24.03 40.57 18.80
CA GLU A 168 25.19 41.50 18.72
C GLU A 168 26.33 40.91 19.53
N PHE A 169 27.49 40.86 18.91
CA PHE A 169 28.75 40.40 19.44
C PHE A 169 29.26 41.36 20.51
N GLU A 170 29.59 40.87 21.71
CA GLU A 170 30.64 41.36 22.56
C GLU A 170 31.82 40.40 22.51
#